data_5e65096345ca054bbc1479c4267bf7f4
#
_entry.id   5e65096345ca054bbc1479c4267bf7f4
#
_cell.length_a   1.000
_cell.length_b   1.000
_cell.length_c   1.000
_cell.angle_alpha   90.00
_cell.angle_beta   90.00
_cell.angle_gamma   90.00
#
_symmetry.space_group_name_H-M   'P 1'
#
loop_
_entity.id
_entity.type
_entity.pdbx_description
1 polymer ?
#
loop_
_entity_poly.entity_id
_entity_poly.type
_entity_poly.pdbx_seq_one_letter_code
_entity_poly.pdbx_strand_id
1 'polypeptide(L)'
;MINISKEQFNEKKKQDKVFSVITEYRGDEVTPIRIFNGFKGNRRFIFESGSTENYFGRYSYLSENPYKEIIGDNLKEIDELKVSIRLNFDKSTNPFSFKGGAIGYMGYETVALYESRLNFKNPDMLNLPLIRFNLYSRYICYDHFTHKVFVIDNILENDKRKYENIVKSQRDYIMSLLNKSTNIEEFEEKKDVHFELCTSKEKYEENVRIAKEHILAGNIFQIVPSLRMKCVTNKSFVEIYRRLREVNPSPYMYLIDYDDYQVIGASPESVVSVKNDKASTKPIAGTRKRGETPDEDNRLEAELLEDKKELAEHVMLVDLARNDIGHICEIGSVEVKDFMKVEKFSHVMHITSTVTGRTLDGIDGFEALSICLPAGTLSGAPKIRAMEIIEDLEEYRRGIYGGSVGYFSYGGDTDMAIAIRTIVMEGNTAYLQAGAGVVYDSVPEKEFEEVQNKLMALKEALR
;
A
#
# COMPACT_ATOMS: atom_id res chain seq x y z
N MET A 1 0.84 8.88 29.72
CA MET A 1 -0.54 8.54 30.24
C MET A 1 -0.87 7.13 29.79
N ILE A 2 -1.65 6.36 30.55
CA ILE A 2 -2.07 5.00 30.16
C ILE A 2 -3.57 5.02 29.92
N ASN A 3 -4.05 4.34 28.88
CA ASN A 3 -5.46 4.38 28.44
C ASN A 3 -6.44 3.66 29.38
N ILE A 4 -6.00 2.63 30.12
CA ILE A 4 -6.83 1.84 31.05
C ILE A 4 -6.15 1.68 32.43
N SER A 5 -6.95 1.59 33.50
CA SER A 5 -6.45 1.30 34.84
C SER A 5 -6.17 -0.20 35.04
N LYS A 6 -5.50 -0.55 36.14
CA LYS A 6 -5.28 -1.95 36.51
C LYS A 6 -6.59 -2.70 36.79
N GLU A 7 -7.58 -2.04 37.38
CA GLU A 7 -8.90 -2.61 37.65
C GLU A 7 -9.61 -2.93 36.33
N GLN A 8 -9.63 -1.98 35.38
CA GLN A 8 -10.19 -2.17 34.04
C GLN A 8 -9.47 -3.28 33.25
N PHE A 9 -8.15 -3.36 33.36
CA PHE A 9 -7.36 -4.44 32.75
C PHE A 9 -7.78 -5.81 33.27
N ASN A 10 -7.91 -5.96 34.61
CA ASN A 10 -8.29 -7.22 35.22
C ASN A 10 -9.75 -7.61 34.88
N GLU A 11 -10.65 -6.62 34.74
CA GLU A 11 -12.03 -6.83 34.32
C GLU A 11 -12.10 -7.31 32.87
N LYS A 12 -11.39 -6.65 31.95
CA LYS A 12 -11.35 -7.03 30.54
C LYS A 12 -10.77 -8.43 30.32
N LYS A 13 -9.76 -8.80 31.08
CA LYS A 13 -9.22 -10.18 31.07
C LYS A 13 -10.24 -11.25 31.44
N LYS A 14 -11.23 -10.93 32.27
CA LYS A 14 -12.30 -11.88 32.65
C LYS A 14 -13.38 -12.02 31.58
N GLN A 15 -13.46 -11.06 30.64
CA GLN A 15 -14.47 -11.03 29.57
C GLN A 15 -14.09 -11.79 28.30
N ASP A 16 -12.92 -12.45 28.30
CA ASP A 16 -12.39 -13.19 27.15
C ASP A 16 -12.37 -12.37 25.85
N LYS A 17 -11.97 -11.08 25.99
CA LYS A 17 -11.82 -10.14 24.87
C LYS A 17 -10.38 -9.78 24.66
N VAL A 18 -10.01 -9.62 23.39
CA VAL A 18 -8.74 -8.97 23.00
C VAL A 18 -8.88 -7.47 23.18
N PHE A 19 -7.92 -6.81 23.80
CA PHE A 19 -7.95 -5.36 24.06
C PHE A 19 -6.54 -4.77 24.09
N SER A 20 -6.45 -3.43 23.97
CA SER A 20 -5.15 -2.73 23.95
C SER A 20 -4.82 -2.07 25.27
N VAL A 21 -3.56 -2.21 25.70
CA VAL A 21 -2.90 -1.36 26.70
C VAL A 21 -2.02 -0.38 25.96
N ILE A 22 -2.29 0.91 26.10
CA ILE A 22 -1.59 1.99 25.38
C ILE A 22 -0.92 2.90 26.37
N THR A 23 0.39 3.12 26.19
CA THR A 23 1.13 4.13 26.96
C THR A 23 1.58 5.26 26.03
N GLU A 24 1.28 6.49 26.43
CA GLU A 24 1.61 7.72 25.73
C GLU A 24 2.91 8.32 26.23
N TYR A 25 3.78 8.75 25.31
CA TYR A 25 5.05 9.44 25.55
C TYR A 25 5.12 10.73 24.73
N ARG A 26 5.98 11.68 25.16
CA ARG A 26 6.37 12.81 24.31
C ARG A 26 7.23 12.32 23.17
N GLY A 27 7.01 12.86 21.98
CA GLY A 27 7.70 12.47 20.74
C GLY A 27 8.25 13.64 19.94
N ASP A 28 8.29 14.84 20.52
CA ASP A 28 8.75 16.08 19.89
C ASP A 28 10.24 16.09 19.52
N GLU A 29 11.05 15.25 20.18
CA GLU A 29 12.48 15.06 19.88
C GLU A 29 12.75 13.80 19.04
N VAL A 30 11.71 13.13 18.53
CA VAL A 30 11.80 11.83 17.91
C VAL A 30 11.11 11.84 16.54
N THR A 31 11.62 11.05 15.59
CA THR A 31 10.97 10.82 14.30
C THR A 31 10.67 9.33 14.14
N PRO A 32 9.68 8.95 13.31
CA PRO A 32 9.40 7.54 12.98
C PRO A 32 10.65 6.79 12.48
N ILE A 33 11.46 7.40 11.62
CA ILE A 33 12.71 6.81 11.13
C ILE A 33 13.73 6.57 12.25
N ARG A 34 13.84 7.47 13.22
CA ARG A 34 14.72 7.25 14.38
C ARG A 34 14.27 6.05 15.21
N ILE A 35 12.96 5.90 15.40
CA ILE A 35 12.39 4.74 16.09
C ILE A 35 12.71 3.47 15.29
N PHE A 36 12.45 3.46 13.97
CA PHE A 36 12.71 2.33 13.10
C PHE A 36 14.19 1.89 13.12
N ASN A 37 15.13 2.85 13.07
CA ASN A 37 16.55 2.59 13.18
C ASN A 37 16.97 2.07 14.57
N GLY A 38 16.14 2.30 15.58
CA GLY A 38 16.31 1.76 16.95
C GLY A 38 15.99 0.28 17.05
N PHE A 39 15.18 -0.26 16.16
CA PHE A 39 14.79 -1.67 16.15
C PHE A 39 15.99 -2.60 16.05
N LYS A 40 15.94 -3.68 16.83
CA LYS A 40 16.99 -4.72 16.87
C LYS A 40 16.45 -6.09 16.47
N GLY A 41 15.14 -6.20 16.40
CA GLY A 41 14.44 -7.41 16.03
C GLY A 41 14.32 -7.60 14.53
N ASN A 42 13.69 -8.69 14.15
CA ASN A 42 13.49 -9.12 12.79
C ASN A 42 12.12 -8.70 12.27
N ARG A 43 11.93 -8.76 10.95
CA ARG A 43 10.64 -8.55 10.27
C ARG A 43 9.98 -7.26 10.73
N ARG A 44 10.61 -6.16 10.36
CA ARG A 44 10.23 -4.81 10.77
C ARG A 44 9.36 -4.15 9.72
N PHE A 45 8.50 -3.24 10.15
CA PHE A 45 7.81 -2.37 9.21
C PHE A 45 7.70 -0.93 9.70
N ILE A 46 7.56 -0.04 8.74
CA ILE A 46 7.09 1.33 8.93
C ILE A 46 6.06 1.66 7.85
N PHE A 47 4.90 2.13 8.28
CA PHE A 47 3.84 2.68 7.42
C PHE A 47 3.62 4.13 7.79
N GLU A 48 3.69 4.99 6.79
CA GLU A 48 3.48 6.44 6.92
C GLU A 48 2.51 6.92 5.84
N SER A 49 1.96 8.10 6.00
CA SER A 49 1.27 8.79 4.92
C SER A 49 2.00 10.09 4.64
N GLY A 50 2.41 10.30 3.40
CA GLY A 50 3.23 11.43 2.97
C GLY A 50 2.44 12.69 2.55
N SER A 51 1.11 12.73 2.72
CA SER A 51 0.33 13.89 2.31
C SER A 51 0.27 14.95 3.41
N THR A 52 0.59 16.20 3.06
CA THR A 52 0.65 17.35 3.97
C THR A 52 -0.65 18.15 4.06
N GLU A 53 -1.61 17.91 3.17
CA GLU A 53 -2.89 18.62 3.16
C GLU A 53 -4.06 17.71 3.55
N ASN A 54 -4.78 18.10 4.61
CA ASN A 54 -6.05 17.51 5.07
C ASN A 54 -6.03 16.08 5.63
N TYR A 55 -5.58 15.90 6.90
CA TYR A 55 -5.85 14.73 7.75
C TYR A 55 -5.34 13.35 7.29
N PHE A 56 -4.88 13.18 6.05
CA PHE A 56 -4.07 12.06 5.62
C PHE A 56 -2.64 12.30 6.12
N GLY A 57 -2.04 11.34 6.77
CA GLY A 57 -0.68 11.49 7.25
C GLY A 57 -0.53 11.81 8.73
N ARG A 58 -1.60 11.72 9.49
CA ARG A 58 -1.53 11.99 10.92
C ARG A 58 -0.70 10.96 11.68
N TYR A 59 -0.78 9.69 11.31
CA TYR A 59 -0.16 8.60 12.07
C TYR A 59 0.86 7.83 11.24
N SER A 60 2.00 7.51 11.88
CA SER A 60 2.91 6.46 11.42
C SER A 60 2.80 5.25 12.33
N TYR A 61 2.82 4.06 11.74
CA TYR A 61 2.78 2.78 12.45
C TYR A 61 4.08 2.02 12.22
N LEU A 62 4.65 1.48 13.30
CA LEU A 62 5.93 0.78 13.27
C LEU A 62 5.91 -0.42 14.20
N SER A 63 6.56 -1.50 13.81
CA SER A 63 6.83 -2.62 14.70
C SER A 63 8.00 -3.48 14.25
N GLU A 64 8.37 -4.42 15.10
CA GLU A 64 9.36 -5.48 14.89
C GLU A 64 8.89 -6.75 15.60
N ASN A 65 9.50 -7.90 15.26
CA ASN A 65 9.26 -9.17 15.93
C ASN A 65 7.78 -9.58 15.94
N PRO A 66 7.20 -9.91 14.80
CA PRO A 66 5.84 -10.44 14.73
C PRO A 66 5.75 -11.73 15.54
N TYR A 67 4.60 -11.97 16.19
CA TYR A 67 4.38 -13.21 16.91
C TYR A 67 3.99 -14.39 15.98
N LYS A 68 3.61 -14.10 14.75
CA LYS A 68 3.22 -15.08 13.73
C LYS A 68 3.52 -14.53 12.34
N GLU A 69 3.91 -15.40 11.44
CA GLU A 69 4.00 -15.15 10.00
C GLU A 69 3.07 -16.10 9.26
N ILE A 70 2.42 -15.59 8.22
CA ILE A 70 1.61 -16.37 7.28
C ILE A 70 2.17 -16.12 5.89
N ILE A 71 2.60 -17.19 5.24
CA ILE A 71 3.30 -17.18 3.96
C ILE A 71 2.84 -18.34 3.09
N GLY A 72 2.53 -18.09 1.83
CA GLY A 72 2.17 -19.13 0.86
C GLY A 72 1.45 -18.63 -0.36
N ASP A 73 0.87 -19.59 -1.10
CA ASP A 73 0.35 -19.39 -2.45
C ASP A 73 -1.07 -19.95 -2.62
N ASN A 74 -1.78 -20.24 -1.52
CA ASN A 74 -3.06 -20.95 -1.55
C ASN A 74 -4.13 -20.29 -0.67
N LEU A 75 -5.38 -20.68 -0.86
CA LEU A 75 -6.51 -20.24 -0.03
C LEU A 75 -6.34 -20.60 1.45
N LYS A 76 -5.60 -21.68 1.76
CA LYS A 76 -5.34 -22.09 3.14
C LYS A 76 -4.68 -20.99 3.97
N GLU A 77 -3.70 -20.30 3.39
CA GLU A 77 -3.00 -19.20 4.06
C GLU A 77 -3.93 -17.99 4.27
N ILE A 78 -4.87 -17.77 3.34
CA ILE A 78 -5.89 -16.72 3.48
C ILE A 78 -6.86 -17.09 4.62
N ASP A 79 -7.30 -18.33 4.71
CA ASP A 79 -8.18 -18.79 5.78
C ASP A 79 -7.48 -18.72 7.15
N GLU A 80 -6.19 -19.09 7.20
CA GLU A 80 -5.37 -18.94 8.41
C GLU A 80 -5.23 -17.48 8.82
N LEU A 81 -5.06 -16.58 7.86
CA LEU A 81 -4.99 -15.13 8.10
C LEU A 81 -6.32 -14.61 8.64
N LYS A 82 -7.45 -14.98 8.03
CA LYS A 82 -8.80 -14.64 8.51
C LYS A 82 -9.03 -15.05 9.96
N VAL A 83 -8.71 -16.30 10.29
CA VAL A 83 -8.84 -16.82 11.66
C VAL A 83 -7.97 -16.04 12.64
N SER A 84 -6.75 -15.66 12.23
CA SER A 84 -5.79 -14.95 13.07
C SER A 84 -6.18 -13.48 13.34
N ILE A 85 -7.03 -12.88 12.49
CA ILE A 85 -7.43 -11.45 12.58
C ILE A 85 -8.84 -11.30 13.17
N ARG A 86 -9.75 -12.24 12.91
CA ARG A 86 -11.16 -12.18 13.37
C ARG A 86 -11.25 -12.50 14.86
N LEU A 87 -10.64 -11.65 15.68
CA LEU A 87 -10.66 -11.77 17.13
C LEU A 87 -11.79 -10.95 17.73
N ASN A 88 -12.29 -11.38 18.91
CA ASN A 88 -13.26 -10.60 19.70
C ASN A 88 -12.57 -9.39 20.33
N PHE A 89 -12.31 -8.36 19.51
CA PHE A 89 -11.52 -7.19 19.88
C PHE A 89 -12.40 -6.07 20.45
N ASP A 90 -12.01 -5.55 21.62
CA ASP A 90 -12.66 -4.38 22.22
C ASP A 90 -12.14 -3.07 21.58
N LYS A 91 -12.84 -2.62 20.54
CA LYS A 91 -12.51 -1.40 19.77
C LYS A 91 -12.41 -0.15 20.64
N SER A 92 -13.12 -0.11 21.79
CA SER A 92 -13.12 1.07 22.68
C SER A 92 -11.75 1.33 23.33
N THR A 93 -10.88 0.33 23.38
CA THR A 93 -9.55 0.43 24.00
C THR A 93 -8.47 0.97 23.07
N ASN A 94 -8.78 1.13 21.77
CA ASN A 94 -7.78 1.55 20.77
C ASN A 94 -8.40 2.51 19.73
N PRO A 95 -8.03 3.80 19.76
CA PRO A 95 -8.62 4.82 18.90
C PRO A 95 -8.01 4.85 17.48
N PHE A 96 -6.92 4.13 17.25
CA PHE A 96 -6.19 4.18 15.99
C PHE A 96 -6.87 3.33 14.91
N SER A 97 -6.64 3.62 13.62
CA SER A 97 -7.11 2.80 12.51
C SER A 97 -6.43 1.43 12.50
N PHE A 98 -5.10 1.40 12.60
CA PHE A 98 -4.40 0.15 12.84
C PHE A 98 -4.41 -0.18 14.34
N LYS A 99 -5.05 -1.27 14.69
CA LYS A 99 -5.22 -1.74 16.08
C LYS A 99 -4.33 -2.95 16.40
N GLY A 100 -3.21 -3.11 15.64
CA GLY A 100 -2.47 -4.35 15.55
C GLY A 100 -3.14 -5.32 14.58
N GLY A 101 -2.50 -6.43 14.30
CA GLY A 101 -2.97 -7.39 13.32
C GLY A 101 -1.90 -7.70 12.27
N ALA A 102 -2.31 -7.92 11.04
CA ALA A 102 -1.45 -8.37 9.95
C ALA A 102 -0.99 -7.21 9.07
N ILE A 103 0.30 -7.13 8.83
CA ILE A 103 0.96 -6.24 7.87
C ILE A 103 1.59 -7.09 6.78
N GLY A 104 1.34 -6.76 5.51
CA GLY A 104 1.90 -7.52 4.43
C GLY A 104 1.33 -7.19 3.06
N TYR A 105 1.37 -8.18 2.17
CA TYR A 105 0.90 -8.04 0.80
C TYR A 105 0.17 -9.29 0.29
N MET A 106 -0.67 -9.07 -0.73
CA MET A 106 -1.20 -10.07 -1.65
C MET A 106 -0.74 -9.70 -3.07
N GLY A 107 -0.06 -10.61 -3.75
CA GLY A 107 0.43 -10.41 -5.12
C GLY A 107 -0.69 -10.36 -6.16
N TYR A 108 -0.35 -9.90 -7.36
CA TYR A 108 -1.28 -9.75 -8.49
C TYR A 108 -1.97 -11.07 -8.84
N GLU A 109 -1.22 -12.18 -8.90
CA GLU A 109 -1.71 -13.49 -9.27
C GLU A 109 -2.60 -14.15 -8.20
N THR A 110 -2.72 -13.58 -7.01
CA THR A 110 -3.62 -14.06 -5.95
C THR A 110 -5.08 -14.14 -6.43
N VAL A 111 -5.47 -13.34 -7.41
CA VAL A 111 -6.81 -13.39 -8.03
C VAL A 111 -7.15 -14.75 -8.60
N ALA A 112 -6.17 -15.53 -9.09
CA ALA A 112 -6.40 -16.90 -9.61
C ALA A 112 -6.90 -17.87 -8.54
N LEU A 113 -6.74 -17.56 -7.26
CA LEU A 113 -7.33 -18.35 -6.17
C LEU A 113 -8.85 -18.19 -6.09
N TYR A 114 -9.41 -17.12 -6.66
CA TYR A 114 -10.84 -16.79 -6.65
C TYR A 114 -11.49 -16.88 -8.03
N GLU A 115 -10.69 -16.69 -9.12
CA GLU A 115 -11.17 -16.69 -10.50
C GLU A 115 -10.54 -17.83 -11.31
N SER A 116 -11.30 -18.90 -11.47
CA SER A 116 -10.82 -20.15 -12.09
C SER A 116 -10.50 -20.04 -13.59
N ARG A 117 -10.93 -18.95 -14.26
CA ARG A 117 -10.59 -18.68 -15.67
C ARG A 117 -9.14 -18.24 -15.83
N LEU A 118 -8.54 -17.65 -14.78
CA LEU A 118 -7.16 -17.16 -14.82
C LEU A 118 -6.18 -18.28 -14.49
N ASN A 119 -5.19 -18.47 -15.34
CA ASN A 119 -4.14 -19.46 -15.16
C ASN A 119 -2.79 -18.86 -15.56
N PHE A 120 -2.07 -18.39 -14.55
CA PHE A 120 -0.76 -17.77 -14.73
C PHE A 120 0.32 -18.83 -14.88
N LYS A 121 0.96 -18.88 -16.06
CA LYS A 121 1.99 -19.87 -16.44
C LYS A 121 3.36 -19.24 -16.61
N ASN A 122 3.44 -17.92 -16.67
CA ASN A 122 4.68 -17.22 -16.85
C ASN A 122 5.65 -17.51 -15.71
N PRO A 123 6.96 -17.59 -15.97
CA PRO A 123 7.96 -17.85 -14.94
C PRO A 123 7.96 -16.75 -13.87
N ASP A 124 8.12 -17.14 -12.62
CA ASP A 124 8.33 -16.22 -11.50
C ASP A 124 9.82 -15.88 -11.40
N MET A 125 10.19 -14.67 -11.80
CA MET A 125 11.57 -14.19 -11.76
C MET A 125 12.06 -13.94 -10.33
N LEU A 126 11.17 -13.56 -9.42
CA LEU A 126 11.52 -13.19 -8.05
C LEU A 126 11.38 -14.33 -7.06
N ASN A 127 10.64 -15.37 -7.44
CA ASN A 127 10.34 -16.54 -6.60
C ASN A 127 9.81 -16.15 -5.21
N LEU A 128 8.91 -15.16 -5.18
CA LEU A 128 8.30 -14.66 -3.96
C LEU A 128 6.91 -15.27 -3.75
N PRO A 129 6.50 -15.51 -2.48
CA PRO A 129 5.16 -16.00 -2.19
C PRO A 129 4.08 -15.01 -2.65
N LEU A 130 2.92 -15.52 -3.06
CA LEU A 130 1.77 -14.69 -3.43
C LEU A 130 1.19 -13.94 -2.23
N ILE A 131 1.32 -14.53 -1.02
CA ILE A 131 0.74 -13.99 0.21
C ILE A 131 1.82 -14.02 1.28
N ARG A 132 2.10 -12.85 1.87
CA ARG A 132 2.98 -12.78 3.03
C ARG A 132 2.52 -11.70 4.00
N PHE A 133 2.12 -12.13 5.20
CA PHE A 133 1.69 -11.25 6.28
C PHE A 133 2.39 -11.60 7.59
N ASN A 134 2.86 -10.57 8.27
CA ASN A 134 3.40 -10.62 9.62
C ASN A 134 2.37 -10.08 10.62
N LEU A 135 2.10 -10.81 11.70
CA LEU A 135 1.12 -10.45 12.71
C LEU A 135 1.79 -9.84 13.94
N TYR A 136 1.37 -8.63 14.29
CA TYR A 136 1.94 -7.84 15.38
C TYR A 136 0.91 -7.58 16.49
N SER A 137 1.21 -8.04 17.70
CA SER A 137 0.43 -7.69 18.91
C SER A 137 0.96 -6.44 19.59
N ARG A 138 2.27 -6.13 19.45
CA ARG A 138 2.88 -4.89 19.88
C ARG A 138 3.20 -4.03 18.67
N TYR A 139 2.94 -2.72 18.77
CA TYR A 139 3.37 -1.75 17.77
C TYR A 139 3.51 -0.36 18.38
N ILE A 140 4.14 0.53 17.63
CA ILE A 140 4.28 1.96 17.95
C ILE A 140 3.40 2.75 16.96
N CYS A 141 2.69 3.75 17.49
CA CYS A 141 2.00 4.76 16.71
C CYS A 141 2.64 6.13 17.01
N TYR A 142 3.06 6.84 15.97
CA TYR A 142 3.52 8.23 16.08
C TYR A 142 2.43 9.16 15.54
N ASP A 143 2.00 10.14 16.35
CA ASP A 143 1.05 11.17 15.96
C ASP A 143 1.82 12.43 15.52
N HIS A 144 1.84 12.71 14.23
CA HIS A 144 2.53 13.86 13.64
C HIS A 144 1.89 15.20 14.03
N PHE A 145 0.60 15.22 14.37
CA PHE A 145 -0.10 16.45 14.73
C PHE A 145 0.19 16.88 16.18
N THR A 146 0.22 15.91 17.10
CA THR A 146 0.45 16.20 18.53
C THR A 146 1.88 15.93 18.99
N HIS A 147 2.74 15.42 18.09
CA HIS A 147 4.10 14.99 18.37
C HIS A 147 4.18 14.02 19.57
N LYS A 148 3.32 13.00 19.55
CA LYS A 148 3.25 11.98 20.58
C LYS A 148 3.62 10.61 20.03
N VAL A 149 4.23 9.81 20.88
CA VAL A 149 4.52 8.39 20.62
C VAL A 149 3.64 7.55 21.52
N PHE A 150 2.96 6.59 20.94
CA PHE A 150 2.16 5.60 21.65
C PHE A 150 2.80 4.23 21.49
N VAL A 151 3.00 3.53 22.59
CA VAL A 151 3.40 2.12 22.59
C VAL A 151 2.17 1.30 22.94
N ILE A 152 1.78 0.41 22.06
CA ILE A 152 0.56 -0.36 22.14
C ILE A 152 0.91 -1.84 22.29
N ASP A 153 0.34 -2.50 23.30
CA ASP A 153 0.32 -3.96 23.43
C ASP A 153 -1.14 -4.44 23.34
N ASN A 154 -1.42 -5.29 22.39
CA ASN A 154 -2.68 -6.03 22.37
C ASN A 154 -2.57 -7.26 23.24
N ILE A 155 -3.52 -7.40 24.15
CA ILE A 155 -3.62 -8.52 25.08
C ILE A 155 -4.48 -9.57 24.41
N LEU A 156 -3.81 -10.57 23.83
CA LEU A 156 -4.47 -11.72 23.19
C LEU A 156 -5.04 -12.68 24.24
N GLU A 157 -5.94 -13.56 23.83
CA GLU A 157 -6.71 -14.46 24.73
C GLU A 157 -5.86 -15.24 25.73
N ASN A 158 -4.69 -15.71 25.33
CA ASN A 158 -3.79 -16.50 26.18
C ASN A 158 -2.65 -15.71 26.83
N ASP A 159 -2.67 -14.38 26.80
CA ASP A 159 -1.63 -13.55 27.38
C ASP A 159 -1.69 -13.61 28.91
N LYS A 160 -0.64 -14.16 29.54
CA LYS A 160 -0.52 -14.31 31.01
C LYS A 160 0.17 -13.15 31.70
N ARG A 161 0.63 -12.14 30.95
CA ARG A 161 1.33 -10.99 31.53
C ARG A 161 0.42 -10.22 32.49
N LYS A 162 1.02 -9.67 33.54
CA LYS A 162 0.36 -8.76 34.49
C LYS A 162 0.44 -7.33 33.99
N TYR A 163 -0.51 -6.51 34.37
CA TYR A 163 -0.58 -5.10 34.00
C TYR A 163 0.74 -4.35 34.21
N GLU A 164 1.33 -4.48 35.39
CA GLU A 164 2.57 -3.78 35.74
C GLU A 164 3.75 -4.20 34.84
N ASN A 165 3.80 -5.49 34.48
CA ASN A 165 4.85 -6.00 33.61
C ASN A 165 4.73 -5.47 32.18
N ILE A 166 3.47 -5.30 31.68
CA ILE A 166 3.21 -4.74 30.37
C ILE A 166 3.64 -3.27 30.33
N VAL A 167 3.18 -2.46 31.29
CA VAL A 167 3.51 -1.04 31.39
C VAL A 167 5.03 -0.83 31.52
N LYS A 168 5.69 -1.62 32.39
CA LYS A 168 7.15 -1.58 32.50
C LYS A 168 7.83 -1.95 31.18
N SER A 169 7.40 -3.04 30.55
CA SER A 169 7.95 -3.51 29.27
C SER A 169 7.78 -2.46 28.14
N GLN A 170 6.65 -1.76 28.07
CA GLN A 170 6.45 -0.67 27.12
C GLN A 170 7.46 0.48 27.34
N ARG A 171 7.65 0.86 28.60
CA ARG A 171 8.63 1.91 28.94
C ARG A 171 10.05 1.49 28.59
N ASP A 172 10.47 0.30 29.02
CA ASP A 172 11.81 -0.21 28.76
C ASP A 172 12.06 -0.34 27.25
N TYR A 173 11.04 -0.76 26.49
CA TYR A 173 11.08 -0.89 25.03
C TYR A 173 11.34 0.46 24.36
N ILE A 174 10.50 1.47 24.58
CA ILE A 174 10.67 2.78 23.94
C ILE A 174 12.01 3.42 24.32
N MET A 175 12.42 3.33 25.59
CA MET A 175 13.72 3.86 26.05
C MET A 175 14.89 3.17 25.36
N SER A 176 14.80 1.86 25.10
CA SER A 176 15.84 1.10 24.40
C SER A 176 16.00 1.53 22.94
N LEU A 177 14.92 1.94 22.29
CA LEU A 177 14.93 2.41 20.90
C LEU A 177 15.57 3.81 20.76
N LEU A 178 15.40 4.66 21.78
CA LEU A 178 15.85 6.05 21.75
C LEU A 178 17.29 6.25 22.23
N ASN A 179 17.88 5.26 22.91
CA ASN A 179 19.23 5.35 23.48
C ASN A 179 20.39 5.31 22.46
N LYS A 180 20.12 5.15 21.15
CA LYS A 180 21.16 5.25 20.12
C LYS A 180 21.48 6.71 19.82
N SER A 181 22.79 7.07 19.82
CA SER A 181 23.25 8.36 19.27
C SER A 181 22.86 8.46 17.80
N THR A 182 22.23 9.55 17.41
CA THR A 182 22.02 9.88 16.00
C THR A 182 23.26 10.58 15.49
N ASN A 183 23.93 10.00 14.50
CA ASN A 183 24.86 10.74 13.68
C ASN A 183 24.04 11.58 12.70
N ILE A 184 24.40 12.85 12.52
CA ILE A 184 23.94 13.65 11.40
C ILE A 184 24.66 13.05 10.20
N GLU A 185 23.91 12.44 9.29
CA GLU A 185 24.45 11.92 8.03
C GLU A 185 24.44 13.05 7.01
N GLU A 186 25.57 13.25 6.35
CA GLU A 186 25.63 14.13 5.17
C GLU A 186 24.88 13.46 4.01
N PHE A 187 24.29 14.27 3.14
CA PHE A 187 23.67 13.76 1.91
C PHE A 187 24.78 13.10 1.07
N GLU A 188 24.64 11.81 0.80
CA GLU A 188 25.54 11.14 -0.13
C GLU A 188 25.36 11.72 -1.55
N GLU A 189 26.46 11.90 -2.26
CA GLU A 189 26.44 12.26 -3.68
C GLU A 189 25.68 11.18 -4.47
N LYS A 190 24.91 11.64 -5.48
CA LYS A 190 24.22 10.73 -6.41
C LYS A 190 25.24 9.89 -7.14
N LYS A 191 25.10 8.58 -7.05
CA LYS A 191 25.94 7.63 -7.79
C LYS A 191 25.21 7.20 -9.07
N ASP A 192 25.96 7.06 -10.15
CA ASP A 192 25.44 6.46 -11.35
C ASP A 192 25.09 4.99 -11.09
N VAL A 193 23.81 4.65 -11.24
CA VAL A 193 23.30 3.30 -11.12
C VAL A 193 22.86 2.85 -12.51
N HIS A 194 23.39 1.71 -12.94
CA HIS A 194 22.98 1.09 -14.21
C HIS A 194 21.67 0.32 -14.02
N PHE A 195 20.65 0.69 -14.80
CA PHE A 195 19.35 0.03 -14.81
C PHE A 195 19.23 -0.85 -16.05
N GLU A 196 18.95 -2.12 -15.83
CA GLU A 196 18.74 -3.13 -16.86
C GLU A 196 17.24 -3.40 -17.05
N LEU A 197 16.77 -3.37 -18.30
CA LEU A 197 15.42 -3.79 -18.66
C LEU A 197 15.32 -5.32 -18.62
N CYS A 198 14.33 -5.87 -17.90
CA CYS A 198 14.05 -7.32 -17.92
C CYS A 198 13.31 -7.74 -19.21
N THR A 199 12.55 -6.82 -19.80
CA THR A 199 11.91 -6.96 -21.12
C THR A 199 12.40 -5.82 -21.99
N SER A 200 12.79 -6.08 -23.25
CA SER A 200 13.34 -5.04 -24.13
C SER A 200 12.30 -3.98 -24.50
N LYS A 201 12.76 -2.81 -24.91
CA LYS A 201 11.90 -1.72 -25.41
C LYS A 201 11.05 -2.21 -26.59
N GLU A 202 11.67 -2.88 -27.55
CA GLU A 202 11.03 -3.38 -28.77
C GLU A 202 9.93 -4.39 -28.44
N LYS A 203 10.17 -5.29 -27.46
CA LYS A 203 9.16 -6.24 -27.01
C LYS A 203 8.00 -5.54 -26.31
N TYR A 204 8.27 -4.54 -25.47
CA TYR A 204 7.21 -3.77 -24.83
C TYR A 204 6.34 -3.01 -25.84
N GLU A 205 6.96 -2.34 -26.81
CA GLU A 205 6.25 -1.65 -27.89
C GLU A 205 5.42 -2.61 -28.76
N GLU A 206 5.93 -3.82 -29.00
CA GLU A 206 5.18 -4.87 -29.70
C GLU A 206 3.98 -5.33 -28.86
N ASN A 207 4.14 -5.52 -27.56
CA ASN A 207 3.02 -5.83 -26.66
C ASN A 207 1.94 -4.75 -26.72
N VAL A 208 2.31 -3.47 -26.80
CA VAL A 208 1.34 -2.36 -27.00
C VAL A 208 0.62 -2.49 -28.33
N ARG A 209 1.31 -2.86 -29.43
CA ARG A 209 0.65 -3.07 -30.76
C ARG A 209 -0.34 -4.20 -30.71
N ILE A 210 0.03 -5.35 -30.13
CA ILE A 210 -0.87 -6.51 -29.96
C ILE A 210 -2.07 -6.13 -29.08
N ALA A 211 -1.85 -5.42 -27.99
CA ALA A 211 -2.91 -4.92 -27.11
C ALA A 211 -3.93 -4.05 -27.89
N LYS A 212 -3.46 -3.18 -28.78
CA LYS A 212 -4.33 -2.36 -29.66
C LYS A 212 -5.12 -3.22 -30.64
N GLU A 213 -4.57 -4.32 -31.16
CA GLU A 213 -5.32 -5.26 -32.01
C GLU A 213 -6.49 -5.87 -31.23
N HIS A 214 -6.30 -6.24 -29.95
CA HIS A 214 -7.38 -6.72 -29.09
C HIS A 214 -8.44 -5.65 -28.83
N ILE A 215 -8.07 -4.38 -28.71
CA ILE A 215 -9.01 -3.26 -28.57
C ILE A 215 -9.81 -3.09 -29.87
N LEU A 216 -9.14 -3.09 -31.02
CA LEU A 216 -9.78 -2.99 -32.32
C LEU A 216 -10.77 -4.15 -32.61
N ALA A 217 -10.42 -5.36 -32.16
CA ALA A 217 -11.25 -6.54 -32.26
C ALA A 217 -12.43 -6.55 -31.26
N GLY A 218 -12.54 -5.55 -30.38
CA GLY A 218 -13.62 -5.45 -29.38
C GLY A 218 -13.48 -6.41 -28.19
N ASN A 219 -12.29 -7.00 -27.97
CA ASN A 219 -12.05 -7.92 -26.85
C ASN A 219 -11.95 -7.19 -25.52
N ILE A 220 -11.39 -5.98 -25.51
CA ILE A 220 -11.15 -5.11 -24.35
C ILE A 220 -11.31 -3.64 -24.78
N PHE A 221 -11.52 -2.75 -23.81
CA PHE A 221 -11.53 -1.30 -24.01
C PHE A 221 -10.18 -0.66 -23.63
N GLN A 222 -9.57 -1.21 -22.60
CA GLN A 222 -8.29 -0.76 -22.05
C GLN A 222 -7.53 -1.95 -21.47
N ILE A 223 -6.19 -1.86 -21.49
CA ILE A 223 -5.28 -2.84 -20.86
C ILE A 223 -4.03 -2.13 -20.38
N VAL A 224 -3.38 -2.68 -19.32
CA VAL A 224 -2.20 -2.07 -18.70
C VAL A 224 -1.02 -3.04 -18.75
N PRO A 225 -0.32 -3.18 -19.88
CA PRO A 225 0.92 -3.92 -19.96
C PRO A 225 2.00 -3.22 -19.14
N SER A 226 2.90 -4.00 -18.55
CA SER A 226 3.96 -3.47 -17.68
C SER A 226 5.35 -3.87 -18.13
N LEU A 227 6.34 -3.15 -17.58
CA LEU A 227 7.76 -3.37 -17.83
C LEU A 227 8.50 -3.40 -16.50
N ARG A 228 9.34 -4.43 -16.31
CA ARG A 228 10.22 -4.57 -15.15
C ARG A 228 11.64 -4.15 -15.47
N MET A 229 12.27 -3.52 -14.49
CA MET A 229 13.70 -3.19 -14.50
C MET A 229 14.35 -3.73 -13.23
N LYS A 230 15.67 -3.92 -13.29
CA LYS A 230 16.50 -4.22 -12.13
C LYS A 230 17.77 -3.36 -12.12
N CYS A 231 18.34 -3.20 -10.94
CA CYS A 231 19.69 -2.64 -10.77
C CYS A 231 20.35 -3.23 -9.53
N VAL A 232 21.67 -3.11 -9.46
CA VAL A 232 22.44 -3.43 -8.26
C VAL A 232 22.79 -2.13 -7.54
N THR A 233 22.56 -2.07 -6.24
CA THR A 233 22.86 -0.91 -5.40
C THR A 233 23.48 -1.35 -4.08
N ASN A 234 24.35 -0.49 -3.53
CA ASN A 234 24.92 -0.68 -2.19
C ASN A 234 24.21 0.14 -1.12
N LYS A 235 23.16 0.89 -1.49
CA LYS A 235 22.35 1.64 -0.52
C LYS A 235 21.56 0.68 0.35
N SER A 236 21.44 1.01 1.63
CA SER A 236 20.56 0.27 2.52
C SER A 236 19.09 0.51 2.15
N PHE A 237 18.25 -0.47 2.42
CA PHE A 237 16.81 -0.34 2.17
C PHE A 237 16.17 0.83 2.96
N VAL A 238 16.72 1.19 4.13
CA VAL A 238 16.28 2.37 4.89
C VAL A 238 16.65 3.65 4.18
N GLU A 239 17.86 3.74 3.61
CA GLU A 239 18.28 4.90 2.81
C GLU A 239 17.40 5.07 1.57
N ILE A 240 17.14 3.98 0.85
CA ILE A 240 16.23 3.99 -0.32
C ILE A 240 14.83 4.47 0.08
N TYR A 241 14.29 4.00 1.22
CA TYR A 241 12.99 4.45 1.72
C TYR A 241 13.00 5.96 2.06
N ARG A 242 14.03 6.45 2.72
CA ARG A 242 14.19 7.88 3.06
C ARG A 242 14.21 8.73 1.80
N ARG A 243 15.01 8.33 0.79
CA ARG A 243 15.09 9.03 -0.50
C ARG A 243 13.75 8.99 -1.24
N LEU A 244 13.09 7.84 -1.27
CA LEU A 244 11.78 7.71 -1.90
C LEU A 244 10.73 8.64 -1.24
N ARG A 245 10.76 8.76 0.08
CA ARG A 245 9.89 9.69 0.83
C ARG A 245 10.16 11.16 0.50
N GLU A 246 11.40 11.51 0.18
CA GLU A 246 11.79 12.88 -0.22
C GLU A 246 11.34 13.19 -1.66
N VAL A 247 11.57 12.26 -2.59
CA VAL A 247 11.33 12.50 -4.02
C VAL A 247 9.90 12.23 -4.46
N ASN A 248 9.17 11.38 -3.74
CA ASN A 248 7.80 10.98 -4.09
C ASN A 248 6.92 10.73 -2.86
N PRO A 249 6.69 11.73 -2.00
CA PRO A 249 5.76 11.56 -0.88
C PRO A 249 4.37 11.19 -1.40
N SER A 250 3.78 10.13 -0.83
CA SER A 250 2.51 9.54 -1.29
C SER A 250 1.63 9.16 -0.11
N PRO A 251 0.30 9.05 -0.29
CA PRO A 251 -0.62 8.66 0.79
C PRO A 251 -0.25 7.36 1.49
N TYR A 252 0.34 6.42 0.77
CA TYR A 252 0.76 5.12 1.28
C TYR A 252 2.27 4.95 1.13
N MET A 253 3.02 5.37 2.14
CA MET A 253 4.45 5.13 2.24
C MET A 253 4.69 3.90 3.10
N TYR A 254 5.46 2.95 2.61
CA TYR A 254 5.76 1.71 3.34
C TYR A 254 7.16 1.19 3.12
N LEU A 255 7.69 0.62 4.17
CA LEU A 255 8.87 -0.25 4.17
C LEU A 255 8.53 -1.47 5.01
N ILE A 256 8.55 -2.65 4.41
CA ILE A 256 8.42 -3.94 5.09
C ILE A 256 9.72 -4.71 4.87
N ASP A 257 10.39 -5.01 5.96
CA ASP A 257 11.61 -5.81 5.98
C ASP A 257 11.24 -7.24 6.42
N TYR A 258 11.30 -8.16 5.48
CA TYR A 258 11.03 -9.58 5.74
C TYR A 258 12.29 -10.39 6.08
N ASP A 259 13.42 -9.74 6.30
CA ASP A 259 14.77 -10.25 6.51
C ASP A 259 15.41 -10.79 5.21
N ASP A 260 14.73 -11.66 4.45
CA ASP A 260 15.17 -12.24 3.17
C ASP A 260 15.02 -11.28 1.98
N TYR A 261 14.02 -10.44 1.99
CA TYR A 261 13.82 -9.33 1.04
C TYR A 261 13.05 -8.17 1.68
N GLN A 262 13.06 -7.01 1.03
CA GLN A 262 12.34 -5.84 1.49
C GLN A 262 11.38 -5.33 0.41
N VAL A 263 10.23 -4.79 0.86
CA VAL A 263 9.23 -4.14 0.01
C VAL A 263 9.16 -2.67 0.41
N ILE A 264 9.52 -1.78 -0.52
CA ILE A 264 9.65 -0.35 -0.28
C ILE A 264 8.76 0.38 -1.27
N GLY A 265 7.81 1.16 -0.81
CA GLY A 265 6.86 1.78 -1.73
C GLY A 265 6.34 3.14 -1.32
N ALA A 266 5.86 3.86 -2.34
CA ALA A 266 5.21 5.16 -2.27
C ALA A 266 3.95 5.15 -3.16
N SER A 267 2.94 4.37 -2.76
CA SER A 267 1.74 4.20 -3.56
C SER A 267 0.79 5.40 -3.40
N PRO A 268 0.29 5.94 -4.50
CA PRO A 268 -0.70 7.01 -4.44
C PRO A 268 -2.14 6.49 -4.26
N GLU A 269 -2.39 5.20 -4.53
CA GLU A 269 -3.75 4.69 -4.78
C GLU A 269 -4.11 3.52 -3.86
N SER A 270 -5.35 3.55 -3.35
CA SER A 270 -5.95 2.49 -2.55
C SER A 270 -6.59 1.43 -3.46
N VAL A 271 -6.40 0.14 -3.14
CA VAL A 271 -7.28 -0.92 -3.67
C VAL A 271 -8.64 -0.82 -3.01
N VAL A 272 -8.66 -0.93 -1.69
CA VAL A 272 -9.86 -0.83 -0.87
C VAL A 272 -9.49 -0.51 0.58
N SER A 273 -10.29 0.33 1.22
CA SER A 273 -10.27 0.56 2.66
C SER A 273 -11.64 0.21 3.25
N VAL A 274 -11.65 -0.57 4.33
CA VAL A 274 -12.87 -0.89 5.09
C VAL A 274 -12.68 -0.39 6.52
N LYS A 275 -13.57 0.51 6.96
CA LYS A 275 -13.53 1.09 8.32
C LYS A 275 -14.96 1.23 8.86
N ASN A 276 -15.24 0.62 10.01
CA ASN A 276 -16.57 0.70 10.64
C ASN A 276 -17.70 0.35 9.65
N ASP A 277 -17.61 -0.79 8.98
CA ASP A 277 -18.58 -1.32 8.02
C ASP A 277 -18.83 -0.40 6.80
N LYS A 278 -17.83 0.41 6.46
CA LYS A 278 -17.83 1.28 5.31
C LYS A 278 -16.63 0.98 4.43
N ALA A 279 -16.90 0.51 3.20
CA ALA A 279 -15.89 0.35 2.18
C ALA A 279 -15.67 1.66 1.41
N SER A 280 -14.44 1.90 0.98
CA SER A 280 -14.10 3.03 0.13
C SER A 280 -12.89 2.74 -0.74
N THR A 281 -12.87 3.35 -1.91
CA THR A 281 -11.68 3.46 -2.77
C THR A 281 -11.62 4.87 -3.38
N LYS A 282 -10.44 5.26 -3.82
CA LYS A 282 -10.19 6.61 -4.31
C LYS A 282 -9.50 6.54 -5.67
N PRO A 283 -10.26 6.44 -6.79
CA PRO A 283 -9.69 6.51 -8.12
C PRO A 283 -9.01 7.87 -8.36
N ILE A 284 -7.85 7.82 -8.99
CA ILE A 284 -6.99 8.96 -9.32
C ILE A 284 -6.66 8.88 -10.79
N ALA A 285 -6.89 9.97 -11.52
CA ALA A 285 -6.48 10.13 -12.90
C ALA A 285 -6.01 11.56 -13.18
N GLY A 286 -5.45 11.77 -14.34
CA GLY A 286 -4.96 13.06 -14.75
C GLY A 286 -3.79 13.55 -13.88
N THR A 287 -2.78 14.11 -14.49
CA THR A 287 -1.63 14.64 -13.76
C THR A 287 -1.16 15.94 -14.39
N ARG A 288 -0.96 16.97 -13.55
CA ARG A 288 -0.21 18.17 -13.91
C ARG A 288 0.84 18.44 -12.84
N LYS A 289 1.95 19.03 -13.24
CA LYS A 289 2.95 19.51 -12.29
C LYS A 289 2.38 20.67 -11.48
N ARG A 290 2.93 20.91 -10.29
CA ARG A 290 2.64 22.13 -9.52
C ARG A 290 3.23 23.33 -10.23
N GLY A 291 2.53 24.44 -10.19
CA GLY A 291 3.04 25.74 -10.63
C GLY A 291 4.06 26.32 -9.65
N GLU A 292 4.93 27.19 -10.13
CA GLU A 292 5.89 27.90 -9.27
C GLU A 292 5.21 29.03 -8.46
N THR A 293 4.02 29.46 -8.91
CA THR A 293 3.20 30.49 -8.25
C THR A 293 1.76 30.01 -8.07
N PRO A 294 1.00 30.58 -7.11
CA PRO A 294 -0.42 30.26 -6.95
C PRO A 294 -1.27 30.49 -8.21
N ASP A 295 -0.96 31.53 -8.99
CA ASP A 295 -1.68 31.84 -10.23
C ASP A 295 -1.41 30.78 -11.31
N GLU A 296 -0.17 30.31 -11.41
CA GLU A 296 0.18 29.22 -12.30
C GLU A 296 -0.46 27.89 -11.88
N ASP A 297 -0.49 27.58 -10.59
CA ASP A 297 -1.20 26.43 -10.03
C ASP A 297 -2.69 26.43 -10.41
N ASN A 298 -3.34 27.59 -10.27
CA ASN A 298 -4.75 27.72 -10.65
C ASN A 298 -4.99 27.57 -12.14
N ARG A 299 -4.06 28.06 -12.98
CA ARG A 299 -4.12 27.87 -14.43
C ARG A 299 -3.97 26.39 -14.82
N LEU A 300 -2.99 25.69 -14.23
CA LEU A 300 -2.76 24.27 -14.49
C LEU A 300 -3.93 23.39 -13.97
N GLU A 301 -4.55 23.78 -12.86
CA GLU A 301 -5.77 23.14 -12.35
C GLU A 301 -6.93 23.30 -13.34
N ALA A 302 -7.16 24.52 -13.84
CA ALA A 302 -8.19 24.77 -14.84
C ALA A 302 -7.93 23.99 -16.15
N GLU A 303 -6.70 23.99 -16.64
CA GLU A 303 -6.28 23.20 -17.80
C GLU A 303 -6.55 21.71 -17.61
N LEU A 304 -6.26 21.16 -16.42
CA LEU A 304 -6.50 19.76 -16.10
C LEU A 304 -8.01 19.41 -16.14
N LEU A 305 -8.85 20.31 -15.60
CA LEU A 305 -10.31 20.14 -15.58
C LEU A 305 -10.99 20.40 -16.94
N GLU A 306 -10.27 20.97 -17.92
CA GLU A 306 -10.75 21.15 -19.30
C GLU A 306 -10.27 20.05 -20.24
N ASP A 307 -9.32 19.22 -19.81
CA ASP A 307 -8.78 18.11 -20.62
C ASP A 307 -9.78 16.97 -20.76
N LYS A 308 -10.46 16.92 -21.91
CA LYS A 308 -11.49 15.94 -22.20
C LYS A 308 -11.02 14.49 -22.12
N LYS A 309 -9.76 14.21 -22.45
CA LYS A 309 -9.18 12.87 -22.38
C LYS A 309 -9.04 12.43 -20.92
N GLU A 310 -8.42 13.28 -20.10
CA GLU A 310 -8.21 13.01 -18.66
C GLU A 310 -9.53 12.85 -17.91
N LEU A 311 -10.53 13.70 -18.23
CA LEU A 311 -11.87 13.59 -17.67
C LEU A 311 -12.59 12.31 -18.07
N ALA A 312 -12.50 11.89 -19.34
CA ALA A 312 -13.11 10.64 -19.80
C ALA A 312 -12.46 9.42 -19.16
N GLU A 313 -11.14 9.41 -19.02
CA GLU A 313 -10.39 8.38 -18.29
C GLU A 313 -10.82 8.33 -16.81
N HIS A 314 -10.91 9.48 -16.16
CA HIS A 314 -11.36 9.54 -14.76
C HIS A 314 -12.79 9.02 -14.56
N VAL A 315 -13.73 9.35 -15.43
CA VAL A 315 -15.11 8.79 -15.40
C VAL A 315 -15.08 7.28 -15.48
N MET A 316 -14.27 6.72 -16.39
CA MET A 316 -14.13 5.27 -16.54
C MET A 316 -13.58 4.61 -15.26
N LEU A 317 -12.58 5.22 -14.63
CA LEU A 317 -12.01 4.71 -13.36
C LEU A 317 -13.01 4.80 -12.21
N VAL A 318 -13.81 5.88 -12.15
CA VAL A 318 -14.90 6.00 -11.16
C VAL A 318 -15.96 4.94 -11.37
N ASP A 319 -16.37 4.65 -12.61
CA ASP A 319 -17.34 3.61 -12.90
C ASP A 319 -16.81 2.21 -12.55
N LEU A 320 -15.54 1.95 -12.83
CA LEU A 320 -14.88 0.71 -12.40
C LEU A 320 -14.85 0.57 -10.88
N ALA A 321 -14.48 1.64 -10.17
CA ALA A 321 -14.50 1.68 -8.70
C ALA A 321 -15.91 1.50 -8.13
N ARG A 322 -16.94 2.09 -8.76
CA ARG A 322 -18.34 1.88 -8.39
C ARG A 322 -18.78 0.44 -8.58
N ASN A 323 -18.33 -0.21 -9.65
CA ASN A 323 -18.60 -1.62 -9.89
C ASN A 323 -17.95 -2.49 -8.80
N ASP A 324 -16.64 -2.31 -8.53
CA ASP A 324 -15.91 -3.08 -7.53
C ASP A 324 -16.53 -2.91 -6.12
N ILE A 325 -16.78 -1.66 -5.68
CA ILE A 325 -17.45 -1.37 -4.40
C ILE A 325 -18.90 -1.86 -4.37
N GLY A 326 -19.59 -1.83 -5.50
CA GLY A 326 -20.98 -2.30 -5.63
C GLY A 326 -21.16 -3.79 -5.31
N HIS A 327 -20.14 -4.61 -5.59
CA HIS A 327 -20.18 -6.05 -5.27
C HIS A 327 -20.09 -6.38 -3.78
N ILE A 328 -19.56 -5.45 -2.96
CA ILE A 328 -19.33 -5.66 -1.52
C ILE A 328 -20.24 -4.81 -0.63
N CYS A 329 -21.06 -3.94 -1.22
CA CYS A 329 -21.88 -2.98 -0.47
C CYS A 329 -23.38 -3.22 -0.65
N GLU A 330 -24.17 -2.74 0.32
CA GLU A 330 -25.63 -2.74 0.28
C GLU A 330 -26.15 -1.99 -0.97
N ILE A 331 -27.19 -2.53 -1.58
CA ILE A 331 -27.82 -1.90 -2.75
C ILE A 331 -28.32 -0.50 -2.37
N GLY A 332 -27.96 0.49 -3.17
CA GLY A 332 -28.32 1.90 -2.96
C GLY A 332 -27.46 2.65 -1.95
N SER A 333 -26.44 2.00 -1.34
CA SER A 333 -25.51 2.66 -0.41
C SER A 333 -24.27 3.23 -1.09
N VAL A 334 -24.01 2.85 -2.35
CA VAL A 334 -22.82 3.30 -3.09
C VAL A 334 -22.98 4.75 -3.50
N GLU A 335 -22.06 5.59 -3.07
CA GLU A 335 -22.02 7.03 -3.36
C GLU A 335 -20.66 7.41 -3.95
N VAL A 336 -20.66 8.36 -4.89
CA VAL A 336 -19.46 9.05 -5.34
C VAL A 336 -19.37 10.40 -4.65
N LYS A 337 -18.37 10.55 -3.80
CA LYS A 337 -18.08 11.80 -3.08
C LYS A 337 -16.90 12.51 -3.72
N ASP A 338 -16.84 13.83 -3.56
CA ASP A 338 -15.75 14.65 -4.09
C ASP A 338 -15.47 14.37 -5.59
N PHE A 339 -16.53 14.21 -6.39
CA PHE A 339 -16.41 13.85 -7.81
C PHE A 339 -15.59 14.88 -8.59
N MET A 340 -14.52 14.40 -9.24
CA MET A 340 -13.59 15.21 -10.05
C MET A 340 -12.94 16.39 -9.28
N LYS A 341 -12.62 16.19 -8.02
CA LYS A 341 -11.89 17.18 -7.24
C LYS A 341 -10.40 17.16 -7.60
N VAL A 342 -9.80 18.34 -7.81
CA VAL A 342 -8.35 18.39 -7.95
C VAL A 342 -7.72 18.42 -6.56
N GLU A 343 -6.83 17.46 -6.31
CA GLU A 343 -5.99 17.41 -5.12
C GLU A 343 -4.54 17.77 -5.47
N LYS A 344 -4.01 18.72 -4.71
CA LYS A 344 -2.65 19.24 -4.88
C LYS A 344 -1.70 18.51 -3.94
N PHE A 345 -0.72 17.83 -4.50
CA PHE A 345 0.39 17.20 -3.78
C PHE A 345 1.64 18.09 -3.86
N SER A 346 2.75 17.66 -3.26
CA SER A 346 3.98 18.47 -3.21
C SER A 346 4.53 18.85 -4.60
N HIS A 347 4.45 17.96 -5.58
CA HIS A 347 5.04 18.13 -6.92
C HIS A 347 4.06 18.04 -8.08
N VAL A 348 2.88 17.50 -7.83
CA VAL A 348 1.85 17.25 -8.84
C VAL A 348 0.46 17.54 -8.29
N MET A 349 -0.51 17.70 -9.19
CA MET A 349 -1.93 17.68 -8.87
C MET A 349 -2.63 16.62 -9.70
N HIS A 350 -3.69 16.03 -9.13
CA HIS A 350 -4.47 14.97 -9.74
C HIS A 350 -5.96 15.24 -9.63
N ILE A 351 -6.75 14.71 -10.58
CA ILE A 351 -8.20 14.58 -10.44
C ILE A 351 -8.49 13.36 -9.57
N THR A 352 -9.24 13.53 -8.52
CA THR A 352 -9.62 12.47 -7.58
C THR A 352 -11.13 12.41 -7.41
N SER A 353 -11.64 11.23 -7.10
CA SER A 353 -13.01 11.03 -6.62
C SER A 353 -12.99 9.99 -5.50
N THR A 354 -13.96 10.00 -4.61
CA THR A 354 -14.09 9.00 -3.55
C THR A 354 -15.36 8.18 -3.80
N VAL A 355 -15.22 6.87 -4.02
CA VAL A 355 -16.33 5.93 -4.09
C VAL A 355 -16.45 5.22 -2.75
N THR A 356 -17.64 5.22 -2.16
CA THR A 356 -17.86 4.66 -0.83
C THR A 356 -19.23 3.99 -0.74
N GLY A 357 -19.36 2.98 0.13
CA GLY A 357 -20.61 2.30 0.38
C GLY A 357 -20.59 1.58 1.75
N ARG A 358 -21.77 1.21 2.25
CA ARG A 358 -21.89 0.37 3.46
C ARG A 358 -21.71 -1.08 3.04
N THR A 359 -20.80 -1.81 3.70
CA THR A 359 -20.56 -3.23 3.41
C THR A 359 -21.81 -4.08 3.71
N LEU A 360 -22.00 -5.11 2.90
CA LEU A 360 -22.98 -6.15 3.18
C LEU A 360 -22.62 -6.89 4.47
N ASP A 361 -23.64 -7.43 5.15
CA ASP A 361 -23.45 -8.27 6.32
C ASP A 361 -22.52 -9.46 5.98
N GLY A 362 -21.49 -9.67 6.81
CA GLY A 362 -20.51 -10.73 6.64
C GLY A 362 -19.36 -10.41 5.67
N ILE A 363 -19.39 -9.26 5.00
CA ILE A 363 -18.27 -8.77 4.19
C ILE A 363 -17.32 -7.97 5.09
N ASP A 364 -16.12 -8.48 5.28
CA ASP A 364 -15.04 -7.75 5.92
C ASP A 364 -13.95 -7.34 4.90
N GLY A 365 -12.80 -6.87 5.41
CA GLY A 365 -11.70 -6.42 4.57
C GLY A 365 -11.10 -7.49 3.68
N PHE A 366 -11.19 -8.77 4.04
CA PHE A 366 -10.67 -9.87 3.22
C PHE A 366 -11.55 -10.12 2.00
N GLU A 367 -12.86 -10.25 2.20
CA GLU A 367 -13.83 -10.39 1.11
C GLU A 367 -13.78 -9.16 0.21
N ALA A 368 -13.71 -7.95 0.81
CA ALA A 368 -13.60 -6.72 0.04
C ALA A 368 -12.34 -6.72 -0.85
N LEU A 369 -11.18 -7.10 -0.30
CA LEU A 369 -9.94 -7.15 -1.06
C LEU A 369 -10.00 -8.22 -2.16
N SER A 370 -10.52 -9.41 -1.90
CA SER A 370 -10.58 -10.51 -2.88
C SER A 370 -11.39 -10.14 -4.13
N ILE A 371 -12.41 -9.28 -3.99
CA ILE A 371 -13.26 -8.80 -5.09
C ILE A 371 -12.60 -7.64 -5.83
N CYS A 372 -11.96 -6.71 -5.09
CA CYS A 372 -11.35 -5.52 -5.68
C CYS A 372 -9.97 -5.80 -6.32
N LEU A 373 -9.26 -6.86 -5.89
CA LEU A 373 -7.92 -7.21 -6.38
C LEU A 373 -7.98 -8.03 -7.69
N PRO A 374 -7.09 -7.75 -8.67
CA PRO A 374 -6.29 -6.54 -8.77
C PRO A 374 -7.14 -5.33 -9.16
N ALA A 375 -6.63 -4.15 -8.85
CA ALA A 375 -7.30 -2.92 -9.26
C ALA A 375 -7.40 -2.82 -10.79
N GLY A 376 -8.52 -2.27 -11.29
CA GLY A 376 -8.74 -2.12 -12.71
C GLY A 376 -7.73 -1.20 -13.39
N THR A 377 -7.18 -0.23 -12.65
CA THR A 377 -6.08 0.65 -13.07
C THR A 377 -4.77 -0.08 -13.37
N LEU A 378 -4.63 -1.33 -12.94
CA LEU A 378 -3.46 -2.19 -13.18
C LEU A 378 -3.75 -3.41 -14.08
N SER A 379 -5.01 -3.62 -14.47
CA SER A 379 -5.43 -4.74 -15.33
C SER A 379 -6.04 -4.23 -16.63
N GLY A 380 -7.23 -3.69 -16.60
CA GLY A 380 -7.96 -3.17 -17.74
C GLY A 380 -9.46 -3.45 -17.67
N ALA A 381 -10.17 -3.22 -18.77
CA ALA A 381 -11.61 -3.37 -18.87
C ALA A 381 -12.00 -4.09 -20.16
N PRO A 382 -12.79 -5.19 -20.11
CA PRO A 382 -13.22 -5.96 -18.93
C PRO A 382 -12.05 -6.64 -18.20
N LYS A 383 -12.06 -6.61 -16.85
CA LYS A 383 -10.93 -6.99 -15.97
C LYS A 383 -10.33 -8.37 -16.31
N ILE A 384 -11.14 -9.42 -16.30
CA ILE A 384 -10.65 -10.80 -16.49
C ILE A 384 -10.05 -10.99 -17.89
N ARG A 385 -10.70 -10.47 -18.93
CA ARG A 385 -10.18 -10.58 -20.30
C ARG A 385 -8.87 -9.81 -20.49
N ALA A 386 -8.74 -8.64 -19.89
CA ALA A 386 -7.48 -7.88 -19.89
C ALA A 386 -6.35 -8.67 -19.21
N MET A 387 -6.64 -9.34 -18.10
CA MET A 387 -5.65 -10.16 -17.39
C MET A 387 -5.22 -11.40 -18.17
N GLU A 388 -6.13 -12.07 -18.89
CA GLU A 388 -5.80 -13.16 -19.81
C GLU A 388 -4.81 -12.68 -20.88
N ILE A 389 -5.05 -11.51 -21.47
CA ILE A 389 -4.18 -10.93 -22.49
C ILE A 389 -2.84 -10.47 -21.90
N ILE A 390 -2.83 -9.91 -20.70
CA ILE A 390 -1.59 -9.54 -20.00
C ILE A 390 -0.68 -10.75 -19.81
N GLU A 391 -1.24 -11.89 -19.40
CA GLU A 391 -0.49 -13.14 -19.26
C GLU A 391 0.15 -13.59 -20.57
N ASP A 392 -0.54 -13.41 -21.71
CA ASP A 392 -0.02 -13.73 -23.03
C ASP A 392 1.07 -12.74 -23.51
N LEU A 393 1.03 -11.50 -23.07
CA LEU A 393 1.94 -10.43 -23.50
C LEU A 393 3.23 -10.34 -22.66
N GLU A 394 3.12 -10.47 -21.34
CA GLU A 394 4.24 -10.31 -20.42
C GLU A 394 5.06 -11.61 -20.33
N GLU A 395 6.37 -11.47 -20.11
CA GLU A 395 7.30 -12.62 -20.08
C GLU A 395 7.45 -13.23 -18.69
N TYR A 396 7.03 -12.48 -17.65
CA TYR A 396 7.19 -12.87 -16.25
C TYR A 396 5.95 -12.54 -15.43
N ARG A 397 5.67 -13.33 -14.40
CA ARG A 397 4.67 -13.01 -13.38
C ARG A 397 4.97 -11.65 -12.76
N ARG A 398 3.91 -10.93 -12.43
CA ARG A 398 4.00 -9.61 -11.78
C ARG A 398 4.43 -9.70 -10.33
N GLY A 399 3.97 -10.73 -9.62
CA GLY A 399 4.22 -10.91 -8.20
C GLY A 399 3.60 -9.79 -7.38
N ILE A 400 4.41 -9.04 -6.63
CA ILE A 400 3.94 -7.95 -5.78
C ILE A 400 3.38 -6.77 -6.62
N TYR A 401 3.97 -6.48 -7.77
CA TYR A 401 3.52 -5.38 -8.62
C TYR A 401 2.07 -5.56 -9.09
N GLY A 402 1.24 -4.53 -8.88
CA GLY A 402 -0.19 -4.56 -9.23
C GLY A 402 -1.05 -5.38 -8.27
N GLY A 403 -0.45 -6.02 -7.27
CA GLY A 403 -1.13 -6.58 -6.11
C GLY A 403 -1.49 -5.51 -5.08
N SER A 404 -1.56 -5.89 -3.81
CA SER A 404 -1.90 -5.00 -2.71
C SER A 404 -0.89 -5.07 -1.56
N VAL A 405 -0.63 -3.94 -0.91
CA VAL A 405 0.18 -3.84 0.32
C VAL A 405 -0.58 -3.03 1.36
N GLY A 406 -0.61 -3.51 2.60
CA GLY A 406 -1.32 -2.79 3.65
C GLY A 406 -1.51 -3.61 4.92
N TYR A 407 -2.66 -3.44 5.55
CA TYR A 407 -2.95 -4.11 6.80
C TYR A 407 -4.39 -4.63 6.90
N PHE A 408 -4.52 -5.74 7.65
CA PHE A 408 -5.76 -6.20 8.26
C PHE A 408 -5.65 -6.03 9.77
N SER A 409 -6.49 -5.21 10.34
CA SER A 409 -6.43 -4.82 11.75
C SER A 409 -7.36 -5.70 12.62
N TYR A 410 -6.96 -5.99 13.85
CA TYR A 410 -7.90 -6.51 14.85
C TYR A 410 -9.10 -5.58 14.95
N GLY A 411 -10.29 -6.13 15.02
CA GLY A 411 -11.51 -5.32 15.01
C GLY A 411 -12.06 -4.99 13.62
N GLY A 412 -11.42 -5.50 12.54
CA GLY A 412 -11.98 -5.54 11.20
C GLY A 412 -11.63 -4.36 10.28
N ASP A 413 -10.96 -3.31 10.78
CA ASP A 413 -10.50 -2.23 9.91
C ASP A 413 -9.40 -2.75 8.97
N THR A 414 -9.46 -2.35 7.70
CA THR A 414 -8.52 -2.77 6.65
C THR A 414 -8.18 -1.57 5.79
N ASP A 415 -6.92 -1.48 5.36
CA ASP A 415 -6.48 -0.45 4.44
C ASP A 415 -5.37 -1.02 3.54
N MET A 416 -5.67 -1.20 2.26
CA MET A 416 -4.80 -1.86 1.29
C MET A 416 -4.55 -0.95 0.09
N ALA A 417 -3.31 -0.56 -0.10
CA ALA A 417 -2.86 0.21 -1.26
C ALA A 417 -2.54 -0.72 -2.45
N ILE A 418 -2.63 -0.21 -3.66
CA ILE A 418 -2.09 -0.89 -4.84
C ILE A 418 -0.56 -0.92 -4.73
N ALA A 419 0.05 -2.07 -4.97
CA ALA A 419 1.51 -2.20 -4.98
C ALA A 419 2.11 -1.64 -6.28
N ILE A 420 2.16 -0.32 -6.37
CA ILE A 420 2.80 0.46 -7.44
C ILE A 420 3.79 1.45 -6.84
N ARG A 421 4.67 2.02 -7.67
CA ARG A 421 5.76 2.87 -7.17
C ARG A 421 6.53 2.15 -6.05
N THR A 422 6.79 0.87 -6.29
CA THR A 422 7.32 -0.09 -5.32
C THR A 422 8.62 -0.68 -5.83
N ILE A 423 9.58 -0.78 -4.92
CA ILE A 423 10.87 -1.45 -5.09
C ILE A 423 10.84 -2.72 -4.27
N VAL A 424 11.22 -3.83 -4.87
CA VAL A 424 11.51 -5.08 -4.17
C VAL A 424 13.02 -5.23 -4.13
N MET A 425 13.59 -5.33 -2.92
CA MET A 425 15.02 -5.51 -2.71
C MET A 425 15.30 -6.95 -2.31
N GLU A 426 16.14 -7.65 -3.06
CA GLU A 426 16.68 -8.96 -2.73
C GLU A 426 18.21 -8.86 -2.65
N GLY A 427 18.75 -8.91 -1.45
CA GLY A 427 20.15 -8.59 -1.22
C GLY A 427 20.49 -7.18 -1.73
N ASN A 428 21.40 -7.08 -2.69
CA ASN A 428 21.81 -5.81 -3.33
C ASN A 428 21.07 -5.54 -4.66
N THR A 429 20.15 -6.40 -5.08
CA THR A 429 19.40 -6.22 -6.33
C THR A 429 18.04 -5.58 -6.04
N ALA A 430 17.77 -4.49 -6.71
CA ALA A 430 16.48 -3.79 -6.66
C ALA A 430 15.70 -4.06 -7.93
N TYR A 431 14.43 -4.44 -7.79
CA TYR A 431 13.48 -4.63 -8.88
C TYR A 431 12.41 -3.55 -8.79
N LEU A 432 12.12 -2.91 -9.93
CA LEU A 432 11.08 -1.91 -10.09
C LEU A 432 10.21 -2.26 -11.30
N GLN A 433 8.92 -1.96 -11.22
CA GLN A 433 7.97 -2.24 -12.30
C GLN A 433 6.95 -1.12 -12.43
N ALA A 434 6.58 -0.80 -13.67
CA ALA A 434 5.50 0.14 -13.98
C ALA A 434 4.82 -0.26 -15.29
N GLY A 435 3.57 0.19 -15.47
CA GLY A 435 2.79 -0.03 -16.68
C GLY A 435 2.10 1.25 -17.15
N ALA A 436 1.65 1.25 -18.39
CA ALA A 436 0.84 2.32 -18.97
C ALA A 436 -0.49 1.79 -19.49
N GLY A 437 -1.53 2.61 -19.38
CA GLY A 437 -2.87 2.30 -19.83
C GLY A 437 -3.02 2.43 -21.34
N VAL A 438 -3.07 1.31 -22.05
CA VAL A 438 -3.21 1.26 -23.51
C VAL A 438 -4.69 1.32 -23.90
N VAL A 439 -5.02 2.30 -24.74
CA VAL A 439 -6.33 2.53 -25.35
C VAL A 439 -6.20 2.63 -26.89
N TYR A 440 -7.30 2.81 -27.58
CA TYR A 440 -7.33 2.87 -29.06
C TYR A 440 -6.29 3.84 -29.66
N ASP A 441 -6.17 5.05 -29.09
CA ASP A 441 -5.29 6.11 -29.62
C ASP A 441 -3.85 6.03 -29.09
N SER A 442 -3.53 5.03 -28.26
CA SER A 442 -2.16 4.86 -27.71
C SER A 442 -1.10 4.68 -28.80
N VAL A 443 0.06 5.27 -28.58
CA VAL A 443 1.24 5.18 -29.44
C VAL A 443 2.33 4.41 -28.70
N PRO A 444 2.84 3.28 -29.22
CA PRO A 444 3.77 2.40 -28.49
C PRO A 444 4.96 3.10 -27.86
N GLU A 445 5.60 3.99 -28.60
CA GLU A 445 6.77 4.75 -28.16
C GLU A 445 6.43 5.70 -26.99
N LYS A 446 5.24 6.32 -27.02
CA LYS A 446 4.76 7.21 -25.95
C LYS A 446 4.41 6.44 -24.68
N GLU A 447 3.79 5.26 -24.84
CA GLU A 447 3.48 4.39 -23.68
C GLU A 447 4.77 3.89 -23.01
N PHE A 448 5.81 3.58 -23.79
CA PHE A 448 7.14 3.27 -23.24
C PHE A 448 7.71 4.45 -22.46
N GLU A 449 7.65 5.67 -23.01
CA GLU A 449 8.10 6.89 -22.34
C GLU A 449 7.31 7.13 -21.03
N GLU A 450 5.99 6.89 -21.03
CA GLU A 450 5.16 7.01 -19.83
C GLU A 450 5.60 6.04 -18.74
N VAL A 451 5.89 4.77 -19.09
CA VAL A 451 6.43 3.79 -18.14
C VAL A 451 7.77 4.26 -17.58
N GLN A 452 8.68 4.79 -18.43
CA GLN A 452 9.96 5.33 -17.95
C GLN A 452 9.76 6.51 -16.97
N ASN A 453 8.80 7.38 -17.24
CA ASN A 453 8.45 8.51 -16.36
C ASN A 453 7.89 8.02 -15.03
N LYS A 454 7.03 6.98 -15.03
CA LYS A 454 6.50 6.36 -13.81
C LYS A 454 7.59 5.69 -12.95
N LEU A 455 8.67 5.22 -13.56
CA LEU A 455 9.83 4.64 -12.88
C LEU A 455 10.82 5.70 -12.36
N MET A 456 10.71 6.96 -12.78
CA MET A 456 11.72 7.99 -12.51
C MET A 456 11.96 8.19 -11.00
N ALA A 457 10.91 8.31 -10.20
CA ALA A 457 11.04 8.51 -8.76
C ALA A 457 11.73 7.33 -8.06
N LEU A 458 11.46 6.09 -8.51
CA LEU A 458 12.11 4.89 -7.98
C LEU A 458 13.60 4.85 -8.35
N LYS A 459 13.92 5.19 -9.60
CA LYS A 459 15.32 5.30 -10.07
C LYS A 459 16.07 6.37 -9.28
N GLU A 460 15.43 7.49 -9.00
CA GLU A 460 16.04 8.59 -8.25
C GLU A 460 16.32 8.19 -6.78
N ALA A 461 15.43 7.40 -6.17
CA ALA A 461 15.66 6.88 -4.81
C ALA A 461 16.84 5.90 -4.75
N LEU A 462 17.17 5.21 -5.85
CA LEU A 462 18.25 4.23 -5.93
C LEU A 462 19.60 4.87 -6.32
N ARG A 463 19.61 6.09 -6.89
CA ARG A 463 20.80 6.88 -7.20
C ARG A 463 21.33 7.65 -5.98
#